data_85fb890fa682b8eb40c8d366675da6cd
#
_entry.id   85fb890fa682b8eb40c8d366675da6cd
#
_cell.length_a   1.000
_cell.length_b   1.000
_cell.length_c   1.000
_cell.angle_alpha   90.00
_cell.angle_beta   90.00
_cell.angle_gamma   90.00
#
_symmetry.space_group_name_H-M   'P 1'
#
loop_
_entity.id
_entity.type
_entity.pdbx_description
1 polymer ?
#
loop_
_entity_poly.entity_id
_entity_poly.type
_entity_poly.pdbx_seq_one_letter_code
_entity_poly.pdbx_strand_id
1 'polypeptide(L)'
;RRQHEAAFRPFQDRVQSVWQLPEFTDRHKWVEYRDGVSVQRVVDFQGNQIRLKLPAGSEAGRARAELTDLLLEDEQTAFQRDPVSRQVEESVDGLPVDVERGSPGKEKILGGLFSRPRPERADAERKAASLLEGASDGREPVKDEQGGDAWATTLTIPMPEGTALEQALDYRPRARELASEWDIGESLILAVAHTESTFNPRARSHIPAYGLMQIVPESAGRDASAELFGEPRVLAPSYLYEAGKNLRIGAIYLHILYHRYLASIRDRESRLYCAIAAYNTGAGNVARVFTGNTNVSAAAEAVAGRPAGEVYHALVEGLPHAETREYLPRVVRRLKAYRNS
;
A
#
# COMPACT_ATOMS: atom_id res chain seq x y z
N ARG A 1 -12.10 2.15 12.03
CA ARG A 1 -11.01 2.76 12.77
C ARG A 1 -10.89 2.21 14.19
N ARG A 2 -11.96 2.23 15.02
CA ARG A 2 -11.94 1.70 16.40
C ARG A 2 -11.52 0.24 16.46
N GLN A 3 -12.01 -0.60 15.54
CA GLN A 3 -11.65 -2.01 15.45
C GLN A 3 -10.16 -2.22 15.17
N HIS A 4 -9.59 -1.41 14.27
CA HIS A 4 -8.17 -1.46 13.97
C HIS A 4 -7.32 -1.03 15.18
N GLU A 5 -7.68 0.05 15.87
CA GLU A 5 -6.97 0.50 17.07
C GLU A 5 -7.02 -0.56 18.18
N ALA A 6 -8.18 -1.22 18.36
CA ALA A 6 -8.34 -2.31 19.33
C ALA A 6 -7.50 -3.56 18.98
N ALA A 7 -7.39 -3.89 17.68
CA ALA A 7 -6.57 -4.99 17.19
C ALA A 7 -5.08 -4.69 17.26
N PHE A 8 -4.68 -3.45 17.01
CA PHE A 8 -3.28 -3.05 16.93
C PHE A 8 -2.61 -2.92 18.29
N ARG A 9 -3.31 -2.39 19.31
CA ARG A 9 -2.71 -2.10 20.63
C ARG A 9 -2.09 -3.33 21.32
N PRO A 10 -2.78 -4.47 21.46
CA PRO A 10 -2.17 -5.66 22.09
C PRO A 10 -0.94 -6.18 21.36
N PHE A 11 -0.94 -6.10 20.03
CA PHE A 11 0.21 -6.48 19.22
C PHE A 11 1.37 -5.50 19.41
N GLN A 12 1.08 -4.20 19.43
CA GLN A 12 2.07 -3.15 19.69
C GLN A 12 2.73 -3.33 21.06
N ASP A 13 1.96 -3.53 22.11
CA ASP A 13 2.47 -3.73 23.49
C ASP A 13 3.43 -4.93 23.54
N ARG A 14 3.05 -6.03 22.90
CA ARG A 14 3.90 -7.23 22.82
C ARG A 14 5.21 -6.97 22.07
N VAL A 15 5.18 -6.26 20.96
CA VAL A 15 6.38 -5.92 20.19
C VAL A 15 7.28 -4.97 20.98
N GLN A 16 6.71 -3.96 21.62
CA GLN A 16 7.44 -2.99 22.44
C GLN A 16 8.07 -3.61 23.70
N SER A 17 7.57 -4.75 24.17
CA SER A 17 8.22 -5.46 25.27
C SER A 17 9.58 -6.08 24.91
N VAL A 18 9.86 -6.28 23.61
CA VAL A 18 11.13 -6.84 23.10
C VAL A 18 11.96 -5.77 22.39
N TRP A 19 11.35 -4.95 21.54
CA TRP A 19 12.05 -4.02 20.66
C TRP A 19 12.00 -2.59 21.24
N GLN A 20 13.16 -1.98 21.45
CA GLN A 20 13.24 -0.58 21.88
C GLN A 20 12.85 0.39 20.76
N LEU A 21 13.13 0.02 19.51
CA LEU A 21 12.78 0.76 18.29
C LEU A 21 11.91 -0.13 17.37
N PRO A 22 10.64 -0.39 17.75
CA PRO A 22 9.78 -1.27 16.97
C PRO A 22 9.38 -0.65 15.65
N GLU A 23 9.34 -1.44 14.60
CA GLU A 23 8.77 -1.05 13.32
C GLU A 23 7.43 -1.77 13.10
N PHE A 24 6.52 -1.13 12.41
CA PHE A 24 5.22 -1.69 12.07
C PHE A 24 4.95 -1.51 10.58
N THR A 25 4.12 -2.38 10.03
CA THR A 25 3.67 -2.25 8.64
C THR A 25 3.02 -0.89 8.43
N ASP A 26 3.48 -0.19 7.41
CA ASP A 26 2.94 1.06 6.91
C ASP A 26 2.63 0.96 5.41
N ARG A 27 2.44 2.08 4.72
CA ARG A 27 2.17 2.09 3.27
C ARG A 27 3.32 1.49 2.45
N HIS A 28 4.55 1.76 2.84
CA HIS A 28 5.74 1.42 2.05
C HIS A 28 6.58 0.31 2.64
N LYS A 29 6.28 -0.08 3.87
CA LYS A 29 6.97 -1.16 4.58
C LYS A 29 6.00 -2.27 4.94
N TRP A 30 6.42 -3.50 4.66
CA TRP A 30 5.81 -4.67 5.24
C TRP A 30 6.71 -5.20 6.35
N VAL A 31 6.15 -5.31 7.55
CA VAL A 31 6.86 -5.79 8.75
C VAL A 31 6.19 -7.04 9.27
N GLU A 32 6.97 -8.08 9.44
CA GLU A 32 6.56 -9.36 10.01
C GLU A 32 7.44 -9.71 11.23
N TYR A 33 6.78 -10.16 12.29
CA TYR A 33 7.43 -10.67 13.48
C TYR A 33 7.29 -12.19 13.57
N ARG A 34 8.40 -12.88 13.89
CA ARG A 34 8.48 -14.33 14.00
C ARG A 34 9.02 -14.74 15.38
N ASP A 35 8.90 -16.03 15.69
CA ASP A 35 9.49 -16.65 16.89
C ASP A 35 9.18 -15.87 18.17
N GLY A 36 7.90 -15.68 18.47
CA GLY A 36 7.48 -14.95 19.65
C GLY A 36 7.84 -13.46 19.67
N VAL A 37 8.01 -12.84 18.51
CA VAL A 37 8.47 -11.47 18.20
C VAL A 37 9.99 -11.24 18.34
N SER A 38 10.80 -12.28 18.53
CA SER A 38 12.27 -12.16 18.63
C SER A 38 12.96 -11.95 17.27
N VAL A 39 12.31 -12.29 16.16
CA VAL A 39 12.79 -12.07 14.80
C VAL A 39 11.90 -11.02 14.13
N GLN A 40 12.51 -10.02 13.51
CA GLN A 40 11.82 -9.02 12.71
C GLN A 40 12.28 -9.08 11.25
N ARG A 41 11.33 -9.13 10.34
CA ARG A 41 11.53 -9.01 8.89
C ARG A 41 10.88 -7.74 8.41
N VAL A 42 11.61 -6.90 7.69
CA VAL A 42 11.11 -5.65 7.12
C VAL A 42 11.42 -5.62 5.64
N VAL A 43 10.41 -5.49 4.81
CA VAL A 43 10.56 -5.16 3.39
C VAL A 43 10.20 -3.71 3.22
N ASP A 44 11.18 -2.88 2.92
CA ASP A 44 11.02 -1.45 2.64
C ASP A 44 10.98 -1.25 1.13
N PHE A 45 9.77 -1.19 0.57
CA PHE A 45 9.55 -1.06 -0.88
C PHE A 45 10.01 0.31 -1.40
N GLN A 46 9.86 1.36 -0.60
CA GLN A 46 10.30 2.70 -0.99
C GLN A 46 11.82 2.87 -0.85
N GLY A 47 12.40 2.33 0.22
CA GLY A 47 13.84 2.32 0.45
C GLY A 47 14.57 1.28 -0.38
N ASN A 48 13.86 0.42 -1.13
CA ASN A 48 14.39 -0.67 -1.96
C ASN A 48 15.36 -1.58 -1.21
N GLN A 49 14.97 -2.03 -0.01
CA GLN A 49 15.79 -2.86 0.85
C GLN A 49 14.98 -3.81 1.72
N ILE A 50 15.62 -4.91 2.13
CA ILE A 50 15.10 -5.83 3.14
C ILE A 50 15.97 -5.69 4.39
N ARG A 51 15.34 -5.65 5.58
CA ARG A 51 16.06 -5.73 6.85
C ARG A 51 15.61 -6.99 7.60
N LEU A 52 16.60 -7.77 8.04
CA LEU A 52 16.41 -8.92 8.93
C LEU A 52 17.04 -8.57 10.27
N LYS A 53 16.27 -8.66 11.34
CA LYS A 53 16.77 -8.48 12.70
C LYS A 53 16.62 -9.81 13.45
N LEU A 54 17.74 -10.34 13.90
CA LEU A 54 17.87 -11.67 14.50
C LEU A 54 18.46 -11.54 15.91
N PRO A 55 18.11 -12.42 16.87
CA PRO A 55 18.79 -12.47 18.16
C PRO A 55 20.30 -12.59 17.98
N ALA A 56 21.09 -11.89 18.81
CA ALA A 56 22.54 -12.00 18.78
C ALA A 56 23.00 -13.46 19.01
N GLY A 57 24.06 -13.87 18.30
CA GLY A 57 24.54 -15.24 18.34
C GLY A 57 23.73 -16.25 17.54
N SER A 58 22.78 -15.79 16.72
CA SER A 58 22.09 -16.67 15.76
C SER A 58 23.07 -17.37 14.83
N GLU A 59 22.79 -18.62 14.49
CA GLU A 59 23.62 -19.41 13.58
C GLU A 59 23.78 -18.74 12.22
N ALA A 60 24.94 -18.85 11.61
CA ALA A 60 25.27 -18.20 10.34
C ALA A 60 24.27 -18.53 9.19
N GLY A 61 23.68 -19.72 9.22
CA GLY A 61 22.65 -20.14 8.24
C GLY A 61 21.26 -19.53 8.45
N ARG A 62 20.98 -18.98 9.64
CA ARG A 62 19.63 -18.50 9.98
C ARG A 62 19.18 -17.32 9.11
N ALA A 63 20.05 -16.35 8.89
CA ALA A 63 19.75 -15.21 8.04
C ALA A 63 19.38 -15.64 6.61
N ARG A 64 20.10 -16.61 6.05
CA ARG A 64 19.80 -17.17 4.74
C ARG A 64 18.46 -17.91 4.72
N ALA A 65 18.16 -18.69 5.74
CA ALA A 65 16.88 -19.39 5.87
C ALA A 65 15.71 -18.39 5.99
N GLU A 66 15.84 -17.38 6.85
CA GLU A 66 14.83 -16.33 7.02
C GLU A 66 14.57 -15.54 5.73
N LEU A 67 15.64 -15.20 4.99
CA LEU A 67 15.51 -14.51 3.70
C LEU A 67 14.87 -15.41 2.64
N THR A 68 15.28 -16.69 2.58
CA THR A 68 14.69 -17.66 1.64
C THR A 68 13.19 -17.81 1.86
N ASP A 69 12.77 -17.94 3.12
CA ASP A 69 11.35 -18.08 3.47
C ASP A 69 10.58 -16.78 3.18
N LEU A 70 11.17 -15.61 3.44
CA LEU A 70 10.58 -14.30 3.10
C LEU A 70 10.39 -14.12 1.58
N LEU A 71 11.37 -14.55 0.77
CA LEU A 71 11.28 -14.48 -0.70
C LEU A 71 10.18 -15.39 -1.27
N LEU A 72 9.81 -16.45 -0.55
CA LEU A 72 8.73 -17.37 -0.91
C LEU A 72 7.40 -17.05 -0.25
N GLU A 73 7.34 -15.99 0.58
CA GLU A 73 6.10 -15.62 1.24
C GLU A 73 5.05 -15.19 0.23
N ASP A 74 3.84 -15.72 0.36
CA ASP A 74 2.70 -15.34 -0.46
C ASP A 74 1.67 -14.53 0.31
N GLU A 75 0.77 -13.86 -0.43
CA GLU A 75 -0.25 -12.98 0.16
C GLU A 75 -1.12 -13.72 1.18
N GLN A 76 -1.48 -15.00 0.91
CA GLN A 76 -2.31 -15.80 1.79
C GLN A 76 -1.61 -16.09 3.12
N THR A 77 -0.38 -16.54 3.06
CA THR A 77 0.41 -16.89 4.25
C THR A 77 0.69 -15.64 5.09
N ALA A 78 1.06 -14.53 4.44
CA ALA A 78 1.29 -13.26 5.11
C ALA A 78 0.02 -12.72 5.80
N PHE A 79 -1.16 -12.89 5.16
CA PHE A 79 -2.43 -12.52 5.78
C PHE A 79 -2.73 -13.37 7.01
N GLN A 80 -2.56 -14.69 6.92
CA GLN A 80 -2.81 -15.61 8.03
C GLN A 80 -1.91 -15.36 9.24
N ARG A 81 -0.72 -14.83 9.02
CA ARG A 81 0.27 -14.52 10.07
C ARG A 81 0.14 -13.11 10.65
N ASP A 82 -0.58 -12.20 9.99
CA ASP A 82 -0.79 -10.83 10.49
C ASP A 82 -1.89 -10.80 11.57
N PRO A 83 -1.52 -10.69 12.86
CA PRO A 83 -2.51 -10.75 13.95
C PRO A 83 -3.47 -9.57 13.92
N VAL A 84 -3.02 -8.41 13.47
CA VAL A 84 -3.86 -7.19 13.40
C VAL A 84 -4.93 -7.34 12.33
N SER A 85 -4.53 -7.77 11.12
CA SER A 85 -5.49 -7.94 10.02
C SER A 85 -6.51 -9.03 10.31
N ARG A 86 -6.08 -10.14 10.94
CA ARG A 86 -6.99 -11.22 11.34
C ARG A 86 -7.99 -10.76 12.39
N GLN A 87 -7.56 -10.05 13.40
CA GLN A 87 -8.46 -9.55 14.44
C GLN A 87 -9.45 -8.52 13.89
N VAL A 88 -9.04 -7.67 12.95
CA VAL A 88 -9.96 -6.77 12.24
C VAL A 88 -10.95 -7.58 11.39
N GLU A 89 -10.48 -8.61 10.66
CA GLU A 89 -11.32 -9.53 9.89
C GLU A 89 -12.44 -10.18 10.72
N GLU A 90 -12.07 -10.68 11.91
CA GLU A 90 -13.02 -11.27 12.85
C GLU A 90 -14.01 -10.23 13.41
N SER A 91 -13.56 -9.00 13.62
CA SER A 91 -14.39 -7.92 14.20
C SER A 91 -15.50 -7.40 13.28
N VAL A 92 -15.44 -7.67 11.98
CA VAL A 92 -16.49 -7.26 11.04
C VAL A 92 -17.67 -8.23 10.97
N ASP A 93 -17.58 -9.42 11.59
CA ASP A 93 -18.66 -10.43 11.62
C ASP A 93 -19.95 -9.94 12.31
N GLY A 94 -19.83 -9.04 13.26
CA GLY A 94 -20.96 -8.50 14.01
C GLY A 94 -21.58 -7.21 13.45
N LEU A 95 -21.16 -6.76 12.27
CA LEU A 95 -21.67 -5.52 11.68
C LEU A 95 -23.07 -5.76 11.07
N PRO A 96 -24.02 -4.83 11.24
CA PRO A 96 -25.36 -4.91 10.64
C PRO A 96 -25.39 -4.48 9.17
N VAL A 97 -24.36 -4.85 8.40
CA VAL A 97 -24.16 -4.49 6.99
C VAL A 97 -23.52 -5.67 6.26
N ASP A 98 -23.71 -5.73 4.96
CA ASP A 98 -23.05 -6.75 4.14
C ASP A 98 -21.56 -6.56 4.10
N VAL A 99 -20.84 -7.66 4.31
CA VAL A 99 -19.37 -7.69 4.35
C VAL A 99 -18.86 -8.55 3.20
N GLU A 100 -18.04 -7.94 2.34
CA GLU A 100 -17.30 -8.66 1.30
C GLU A 100 -15.96 -9.15 1.83
N ARG A 101 -15.75 -10.46 1.73
CA ARG A 101 -14.50 -11.11 2.08
C ARG A 101 -13.77 -11.60 0.85
N GLY A 102 -12.47 -11.79 1.03
CA GLY A 102 -11.60 -12.36 0.03
C GLY A 102 -10.83 -13.56 0.55
N SER A 103 -10.00 -14.07 -0.35
CA SER A 103 -9.00 -15.09 -0.03
C SER A 103 -7.70 -14.66 -0.69
N PRO A 104 -6.82 -13.92 0.04
CA PRO A 104 -5.54 -13.51 -0.51
C PRO A 104 -4.83 -14.67 -1.22
N GLY A 105 -4.25 -14.40 -2.36
CA GLY A 105 -3.76 -15.40 -3.29
C GLY A 105 -2.44 -16.04 -2.87
N LYS A 106 -1.90 -16.88 -3.77
CA LYS A 106 -0.58 -17.51 -3.61
C LYS A 106 0.51 -16.79 -4.41
N GLU A 107 0.21 -15.61 -4.89
CA GLU A 107 1.16 -14.72 -5.54
C GLU A 107 2.24 -14.32 -4.52
N LYS A 108 3.50 -14.41 -4.97
CA LYS A 108 4.63 -14.07 -4.09
C LYS A 108 4.73 -12.56 -3.92
N ILE A 109 4.80 -12.10 -2.66
CA ILE A 109 4.89 -10.67 -2.34
C ILE A 109 6.13 -10.03 -2.99
N LEU A 110 7.22 -10.78 -3.09
CA LEU A 110 8.47 -10.38 -3.73
C LEU A 110 8.68 -11.06 -5.08
N GLY A 111 7.59 -11.40 -5.77
CA GLY A 111 7.60 -12.08 -7.08
C GLY A 111 8.46 -11.36 -8.13
N GLY A 112 8.42 -10.04 -8.17
CA GLY A 112 9.21 -9.21 -9.10
C GLY A 112 10.74 -9.34 -8.96
N LEU A 113 11.24 -10.01 -7.90
CA LEU A 113 12.65 -10.35 -7.78
C LEU A 113 13.07 -11.59 -8.58
N PHE A 114 12.10 -12.29 -9.20
CA PHE A 114 12.33 -13.52 -9.93
C PHE A 114 11.95 -13.38 -11.40
N SER A 115 12.71 -14.09 -12.27
CA SER A 115 12.41 -14.12 -13.70
C SER A 115 11.22 -15.04 -14.07
N ARG A 116 10.70 -15.78 -13.09
CA ARG A 116 9.56 -16.69 -13.27
C ARG A 116 8.45 -16.39 -12.24
N PRO A 117 7.17 -16.52 -12.63
CA PRO A 117 6.05 -16.17 -11.74
C PRO A 117 5.92 -17.07 -10.50
N ARG A 118 6.45 -18.30 -10.56
CA ARG A 118 6.38 -19.29 -9.47
C ARG A 118 7.77 -19.80 -9.14
N PRO A 119 8.55 -19.04 -8.35
CA PRO A 119 9.88 -19.49 -7.93
C PRO A 119 9.78 -20.71 -7.01
N GLU A 120 10.69 -21.67 -7.20
CA GLU A 120 10.86 -22.80 -6.31
C GLU A 120 11.84 -22.45 -5.16
N ARG A 121 11.90 -23.31 -4.13
CA ARG A 121 12.80 -23.10 -3.00
C ARG A 121 14.26 -22.93 -3.43
N ALA A 122 14.71 -23.72 -4.38
CA ALA A 122 16.08 -23.61 -4.92
C ALA A 122 16.35 -22.25 -5.60
N ASP A 123 15.33 -21.65 -6.24
CA ASP A 123 15.45 -20.29 -6.80
C ASP A 123 15.61 -19.25 -5.71
N ALA A 124 14.80 -19.37 -4.66
CA ALA A 124 14.85 -18.47 -3.51
C ALA A 124 16.16 -18.61 -2.73
N GLU A 125 16.69 -19.81 -2.55
CA GLU A 125 17.98 -20.06 -1.91
C GLU A 125 19.15 -19.42 -2.67
N ARG A 126 19.15 -19.53 -4.00
CA ARG A 126 20.14 -18.83 -4.86
C ARG A 126 20.01 -17.32 -4.78
N LYS A 127 18.78 -16.82 -4.86
CA LYS A 127 18.50 -15.39 -4.76
C LYS A 127 18.90 -14.83 -3.38
N ALA A 128 18.57 -15.55 -2.29
CA ALA A 128 18.94 -15.16 -0.94
C ALA A 128 20.47 -15.12 -0.76
N ALA A 129 21.19 -16.11 -1.30
CA ALA A 129 22.66 -16.10 -1.25
C ALA A 129 23.23 -14.87 -1.96
N SER A 130 22.76 -14.59 -3.19
CA SER A 130 23.22 -13.43 -3.97
C SER A 130 22.88 -12.09 -3.30
N LEU A 131 21.69 -11.94 -2.73
CA LEU A 131 21.30 -10.72 -2.05
C LEU A 131 22.14 -10.47 -0.76
N LEU A 132 22.48 -11.53 -0.04
CA LEU A 132 23.29 -11.44 1.18
C LEU A 132 24.74 -11.01 0.91
N GLU A 133 25.27 -11.19 -0.30
CA GLU A 133 26.61 -10.70 -0.66
C GLU A 133 26.71 -9.16 -0.57
N GLY A 134 25.58 -8.44 -0.82
CA GLY A 134 25.49 -7.00 -0.70
C GLY A 134 25.01 -6.49 0.65
N ALA A 135 24.79 -7.37 1.61
CA ALA A 135 24.27 -7.00 2.93
C ALA A 135 25.31 -6.25 3.77
N SER A 136 24.83 -5.28 4.53
CA SER A 136 25.58 -4.65 5.63
C SER A 136 24.98 -5.11 6.97
N ASP A 137 25.84 -5.27 7.97
CA ASP A 137 25.46 -5.67 9.31
C ASP A 137 25.49 -4.49 10.29
N GLY A 138 24.67 -4.62 11.33
CA GLY A 138 24.57 -3.65 12.42
C GLY A 138 24.04 -4.35 13.67
N ARG A 139 23.89 -3.59 14.74
CA ARG A 139 23.31 -4.08 15.99
C ARG A 139 22.27 -3.11 16.52
N GLU A 140 21.24 -3.65 17.14
CA GLU A 140 20.16 -2.90 17.77
C GLU A 140 19.88 -3.42 19.17
N PRO A 141 19.66 -2.52 20.16
CA PRO A 141 19.33 -2.94 21.50
C PRO A 141 17.90 -3.50 21.57
N VAL A 142 17.76 -4.64 22.25
CA VAL A 142 16.49 -5.34 22.46
C VAL A 142 16.39 -5.81 23.91
N LYS A 143 15.24 -6.36 24.29
CA LYS A 143 15.06 -7.08 25.54
C LYS A 143 15.07 -8.59 25.27
N ASP A 144 15.69 -9.35 26.14
CA ASP A 144 15.58 -10.82 26.15
C ASP A 144 14.23 -11.29 26.72
N GLU A 145 14.00 -12.59 26.74
CA GLU A 145 12.76 -13.18 27.24
C GLU A 145 12.52 -12.91 28.75
N GLN A 146 13.54 -12.56 29.49
CA GLN A 146 13.50 -12.22 30.91
C GLN A 146 13.42 -10.70 31.15
N GLY A 147 13.40 -9.89 30.09
CA GLY A 147 13.38 -8.44 30.13
C GLY A 147 14.73 -7.78 30.35
N GLY A 148 15.83 -8.58 30.31
CA GLY A 148 17.21 -8.11 30.37
C GLY A 148 17.63 -7.39 29.08
N ASP A 149 18.69 -6.59 29.16
CA ASP A 149 19.26 -5.92 27.99
C ASP A 149 20.01 -6.95 27.12
N ALA A 150 19.68 -6.96 25.84
CA ALA A 150 20.26 -7.83 24.84
C ALA A 150 20.48 -7.09 23.52
N TRP A 151 21.03 -7.77 22.54
CA TRP A 151 21.29 -7.21 21.22
C TRP A 151 20.66 -8.08 20.11
N ALA A 152 20.12 -7.46 19.10
CA ALA A 152 19.79 -8.08 17.83
C ALA A 152 20.86 -7.74 16.79
N THR A 153 21.19 -8.69 15.94
CA THR A 153 21.95 -8.46 14.71
C THR A 153 20.98 -7.99 13.64
N THR A 154 21.25 -6.84 13.02
CA THR A 154 20.49 -6.29 11.91
C THR A 154 21.28 -6.49 10.63
N LEU A 155 20.66 -7.11 9.63
CA LEU A 155 21.19 -7.22 8.27
C LEU A 155 20.33 -6.32 7.37
N THR A 156 20.97 -5.35 6.72
CA THR A 156 20.34 -4.50 5.70
C THR A 156 20.79 -4.98 4.33
N ILE A 157 19.85 -5.43 3.54
CA ILE A 157 20.04 -6.14 2.27
C ILE A 157 19.42 -5.28 1.17
N PRO A 158 20.22 -4.66 0.28
CA PRO A 158 19.69 -3.88 -0.83
C PRO A 158 18.97 -4.80 -1.83
N MET A 159 17.81 -4.38 -2.32
CA MET A 159 17.14 -5.03 -3.44
C MET A 159 17.71 -4.47 -4.76
N PRO A 160 17.63 -5.22 -5.88
CA PRO A 160 18.07 -4.75 -7.18
C PRO A 160 17.41 -3.42 -7.56
N GLU A 161 18.13 -2.57 -8.28
CA GLU A 161 17.56 -1.35 -8.85
C GLU A 161 16.41 -1.71 -9.80
N GLY A 162 15.36 -0.89 -9.79
CA GLY A 162 14.19 -1.12 -10.64
C GLY A 162 13.15 -2.11 -10.08
N THR A 163 13.34 -2.69 -8.89
CA THR A 163 12.38 -3.65 -8.29
C THR A 163 10.94 -3.13 -8.32
N ALA A 164 10.70 -1.86 -8.01
CA ALA A 164 9.34 -1.28 -8.07
C ALA A 164 8.78 -1.24 -9.50
N LEU A 165 9.62 -1.08 -10.52
CA LEU A 165 9.20 -1.13 -11.92
C LEU A 165 8.86 -2.56 -12.35
N GLU A 166 9.68 -3.54 -11.95
CA GLU A 166 9.37 -4.96 -12.21
C GLU A 166 8.05 -5.38 -11.55
N GLN A 167 7.80 -4.96 -10.31
CA GLN A 167 6.51 -5.17 -9.66
C GLN A 167 5.35 -4.48 -10.39
N ALA A 168 5.57 -3.28 -10.94
CA ALA A 168 4.55 -2.61 -11.77
C ALA A 168 4.20 -3.43 -13.03
N LEU A 169 5.18 -4.10 -13.64
CA LEU A 169 4.96 -4.96 -14.81
C LEU A 169 4.08 -6.17 -14.46
N ASP A 170 4.20 -6.73 -13.27
CA ASP A 170 3.33 -7.83 -12.80
C ASP A 170 1.86 -7.39 -12.72
N TYR A 171 1.60 -6.15 -12.32
CA TYR A 171 0.24 -5.61 -12.20
C TYR A 171 -0.31 -4.98 -13.50
N ARG A 172 0.55 -4.71 -14.49
CA ARG A 172 0.17 -4.02 -15.73
C ARG A 172 -0.94 -4.71 -16.52
N PRO A 173 -0.94 -6.05 -16.71
CA PRO A 173 -2.03 -6.74 -17.41
C PRO A 173 -3.39 -6.46 -16.75
N ARG A 174 -3.43 -6.55 -15.41
CA ARG A 174 -4.66 -6.27 -14.65
C ARG A 174 -5.07 -4.80 -14.72
N ALA A 175 -4.13 -3.88 -14.62
CA ALA A 175 -4.40 -2.45 -14.77
C ALA A 175 -4.98 -2.11 -16.16
N ARG A 176 -4.52 -2.78 -17.22
CA ARG A 176 -5.03 -2.63 -18.59
C ARG A 176 -6.47 -3.10 -18.74
N GLU A 177 -6.81 -4.26 -18.17
CA GLU A 177 -8.19 -4.78 -18.14
C GLU A 177 -9.12 -3.77 -17.43
N LEU A 178 -8.74 -3.31 -16.25
CA LEU A 178 -9.49 -2.35 -15.46
C LEU A 178 -9.60 -0.98 -16.13
N ALA A 179 -8.57 -0.56 -16.85
CA ALA A 179 -8.59 0.68 -17.62
C ALA A 179 -9.69 0.66 -18.69
N SER A 180 -9.85 -0.48 -19.38
CA SER A 180 -10.92 -0.68 -20.37
C SER A 180 -12.29 -0.83 -19.72
N GLU A 181 -12.38 -1.55 -18.60
CA GLU A 181 -13.65 -1.80 -17.89
C GLU A 181 -14.25 -0.50 -17.31
N TRP A 182 -13.40 0.39 -16.79
CA TRP A 182 -13.82 1.57 -16.02
C TRP A 182 -13.49 2.93 -16.69
N ASP A 183 -13.07 2.94 -17.94
CA ASP A 183 -12.69 4.15 -18.68
C ASP A 183 -11.71 5.05 -17.89
N ILE A 184 -10.65 4.44 -17.36
CA ILE A 184 -9.57 5.10 -16.61
C ILE A 184 -8.23 4.66 -17.21
N GLY A 185 -7.29 5.60 -17.36
CA GLY A 185 -5.98 5.26 -17.95
C GLY A 185 -5.19 4.22 -17.17
N GLU A 186 -4.67 3.17 -17.83
CA GLU A 186 -3.75 2.16 -17.26
C GLU A 186 -2.62 2.82 -16.47
N SER A 187 -1.96 3.81 -17.09
CA SER A 187 -0.85 4.54 -16.47
C SER A 187 -1.27 5.31 -15.22
N LEU A 188 -2.53 5.74 -15.11
CA LEU A 188 -3.05 6.41 -13.91
C LEU A 188 -3.21 5.41 -12.77
N ILE A 189 -3.77 4.23 -13.02
CA ILE A 189 -3.92 3.16 -12.03
C ILE A 189 -2.54 2.80 -11.46
N LEU A 190 -1.55 2.55 -12.32
CA LEU A 190 -0.18 2.22 -11.91
C LEU A 190 0.50 3.38 -11.14
N ALA A 191 0.33 4.63 -11.60
CA ALA A 191 0.91 5.80 -10.93
C ALA A 191 0.35 6.01 -9.52
N VAL A 192 -0.95 5.80 -9.34
CA VAL A 192 -1.61 5.87 -8.02
C VAL A 192 -1.12 4.73 -7.14
N ALA A 193 -1.16 3.47 -7.58
CA ALA A 193 -0.68 2.32 -6.80
C ALA A 193 0.79 2.48 -6.37
N HIS A 194 1.65 2.94 -7.29
CA HIS A 194 3.04 3.27 -6.97
C HIS A 194 3.15 4.38 -5.91
N THR A 195 2.26 5.38 -5.94
CA THR A 195 2.32 6.51 -5.01
C THR A 195 1.76 6.13 -3.63
N GLU A 196 0.74 5.31 -3.59
CA GLU A 196 0.10 4.88 -2.37
C GLU A 196 0.93 3.86 -1.57
N SER A 197 1.60 2.92 -2.26
CA SER A 197 2.23 1.80 -1.57
C SER A 197 3.62 1.39 -2.10
N THR A 198 4.08 1.97 -3.20
CA THR A 198 5.23 1.44 -3.96
C THR A 198 5.04 -0.05 -4.31
N PHE A 199 3.80 -0.42 -4.67
CA PHE A 199 3.37 -1.79 -4.96
C PHE A 199 3.53 -2.78 -3.81
N ASN A 200 3.49 -2.31 -2.56
CA ASN A 200 3.40 -3.17 -1.39
C ASN A 200 1.97 -3.73 -1.26
N PRO A 201 1.72 -5.03 -1.53
CA PRO A 201 0.37 -5.59 -1.42
C PRO A 201 -0.08 -5.71 0.04
N ARG A 202 0.86 -5.65 0.99
CA ARG A 202 0.60 -5.70 2.43
C ARG A 202 0.52 -4.32 3.09
N ALA A 203 0.50 -3.25 2.29
CA ALA A 203 0.43 -1.87 2.77
C ALA A 203 -0.79 -1.66 3.68
N ARG A 204 -0.55 -1.00 4.81
CA ARG A 204 -1.58 -0.61 5.76
C ARG A 204 -1.20 0.69 6.44
N SER A 205 -2.05 1.71 6.37
CA SER A 205 -1.83 2.97 7.08
C SER A 205 -2.39 2.91 8.52
N HIS A 206 -1.99 3.85 9.35
CA HIS A 206 -2.52 4.02 10.71
C HIS A 206 -4.01 4.46 10.72
N ILE A 207 -4.46 5.16 9.70
CA ILE A 207 -5.88 5.31 9.37
C ILE A 207 -6.16 4.18 8.41
N PRO A 208 -6.97 3.14 8.77
CA PRO A 208 -6.95 1.86 8.07
C PRO A 208 -7.30 2.00 6.60
N ALA A 209 -6.26 2.15 5.79
CA ALA A 209 -6.27 2.01 4.35
C ALA A 209 -5.42 0.79 4.00
N TYR A 210 -5.84 -0.02 3.02
CA TYR A 210 -5.30 -1.34 2.76
C TYR A 210 -4.84 -1.51 1.31
N GLY A 211 -3.73 -2.24 1.15
CA GLY A 211 -3.26 -2.79 -0.11
C GLY A 211 -2.67 -1.77 -1.07
N LEU A 212 -2.50 -2.18 -2.32
CA LEU A 212 -1.77 -1.46 -3.36
C LEU A 212 -2.22 -0.01 -3.57
N MET A 213 -3.53 0.23 -3.53
CA MET A 213 -4.13 1.55 -3.78
C MET A 213 -4.66 2.21 -2.50
N GLN A 214 -4.28 1.71 -1.32
CA GLN A 214 -4.62 2.27 -0.01
C GLN A 214 -6.10 2.61 0.14
N ILE A 215 -6.94 1.58 -0.06
CA ILE A 215 -8.39 1.74 0.02
C ILE A 215 -8.83 1.85 1.48
N VAL A 216 -9.51 2.95 1.81
CA VAL A 216 -10.19 3.15 3.09
C VAL A 216 -11.60 2.54 2.99
N PRO A 217 -11.94 1.50 3.79
CA PRO A 217 -13.21 0.79 3.67
C PRO A 217 -14.45 1.69 3.84
N GLU A 218 -14.38 2.67 4.75
CA GLU A 218 -15.51 3.54 5.12
C GLU A 218 -15.79 4.69 4.12
N SER A 219 -14.88 4.92 3.15
CA SER A 219 -15.00 6.00 2.15
C SER A 219 -14.86 5.44 0.72
N ALA A 220 -13.65 5.40 0.17
CA ALA A 220 -13.40 4.88 -1.18
C ALA A 220 -13.94 3.45 -1.37
N GLY A 221 -13.77 2.59 -0.37
CA GLY A 221 -14.32 1.23 -0.37
C GLY A 221 -15.85 1.21 -0.45
N ARG A 222 -16.52 2.06 0.31
CA ARG A 222 -17.98 2.18 0.32
C ARG A 222 -18.53 2.68 -1.02
N ASP A 223 -17.93 3.75 -1.57
CA ASP A 223 -18.37 4.31 -2.85
C ASP A 223 -18.15 3.30 -3.99
N ALA A 224 -16.97 2.69 -4.04
CA ALA A 224 -16.64 1.71 -5.07
C ALA A 224 -17.43 0.40 -4.93
N SER A 225 -17.73 -0.07 -3.72
CA SER A 225 -18.57 -1.24 -3.53
C SER A 225 -20.01 -0.99 -3.97
N ALA A 226 -20.56 0.21 -3.70
CA ALA A 226 -21.89 0.60 -4.18
C ALA A 226 -21.97 0.59 -5.73
N GLU A 227 -20.93 1.07 -6.41
CA GLU A 227 -20.85 1.01 -7.87
C GLU A 227 -20.72 -0.42 -8.39
N LEU A 228 -19.94 -1.26 -7.71
CA LEU A 228 -19.65 -2.63 -8.14
C LEU A 228 -20.81 -3.60 -7.85
N PHE A 229 -21.47 -3.48 -6.70
CA PHE A 229 -22.48 -4.43 -6.21
C PHE A 229 -23.91 -3.88 -6.25
N GLY A 230 -24.10 -2.60 -6.61
CA GLY A 230 -25.39 -1.92 -6.58
C GLY A 230 -25.81 -1.39 -5.20
N GLU A 231 -25.04 -1.73 -4.16
CA GLU A 231 -25.24 -1.28 -2.79
C GLU A 231 -23.92 -1.18 -2.02
N PRO A 232 -23.82 -0.29 -1.03
CA PRO A 232 -22.62 -0.14 -0.22
C PRO A 232 -22.37 -1.39 0.64
N ARG A 233 -21.15 -1.96 0.56
CA ARG A 233 -20.70 -3.08 1.38
C ARG A 233 -19.41 -2.73 2.11
N VAL A 234 -19.18 -3.37 3.25
CA VAL A 234 -17.90 -3.28 3.95
C VAL A 234 -16.93 -4.25 3.29
N LEU A 235 -15.82 -3.73 2.81
CA LEU A 235 -14.72 -4.54 2.27
C LEU A 235 -13.79 -4.94 3.40
N ALA A 236 -13.77 -6.22 3.74
CA ALA A 236 -12.92 -6.76 4.80
C ALA A 236 -11.42 -6.72 4.42
N PRO A 237 -10.50 -6.78 5.40
CA PRO A 237 -9.06 -6.83 5.10
C PRO A 237 -8.69 -7.95 4.13
N SER A 238 -9.28 -9.15 4.24
CA SER A 238 -9.04 -10.27 3.32
C SER A 238 -9.38 -9.92 1.87
N TYR A 239 -10.45 -9.16 1.63
CA TYR A 239 -10.81 -8.67 0.30
C TYR A 239 -9.79 -7.65 -0.23
N LEU A 240 -9.41 -6.69 0.61
CA LEU A 240 -8.54 -5.58 0.22
C LEU A 240 -7.05 -5.95 0.10
N TYR A 241 -6.63 -7.09 0.65
CA TYR A 241 -5.29 -7.63 0.47
C TYR A 241 -5.18 -8.59 -0.73
N GLU A 242 -6.25 -8.86 -1.46
CA GLU A 242 -6.15 -9.43 -2.80
C GLU A 242 -5.75 -8.32 -3.79
N ALA A 243 -4.52 -8.35 -4.29
CA ALA A 243 -3.96 -7.30 -5.13
C ALA A 243 -4.86 -6.94 -6.32
N GLY A 244 -5.41 -7.94 -7.02
CA GLY A 244 -6.31 -7.74 -8.16
C GLY A 244 -7.65 -7.09 -7.79
N LYS A 245 -8.22 -7.42 -6.62
CA LYS A 245 -9.45 -6.80 -6.09
C LYS A 245 -9.17 -5.37 -5.61
N ASN A 246 -8.04 -5.17 -4.95
CA ASN A 246 -7.62 -3.84 -4.48
C ASN A 246 -7.46 -2.86 -5.66
N LEU A 247 -6.75 -3.28 -6.72
CA LEU A 247 -6.64 -2.50 -7.95
C LEU A 247 -8.00 -2.20 -8.58
N ARG A 248 -8.93 -3.17 -8.58
CA ARG A 248 -10.29 -2.97 -9.10
C ARG A 248 -11.05 -1.88 -8.33
N ILE A 249 -11.05 -1.96 -7.01
CA ILE A 249 -11.72 -0.96 -6.14
C ILE A 249 -11.10 0.43 -6.35
N GLY A 250 -9.77 0.52 -6.43
CA GLY A 250 -9.08 1.78 -6.71
C GLY A 250 -9.41 2.36 -8.09
N ALA A 251 -9.49 1.53 -9.12
CA ALA A 251 -9.89 1.95 -10.48
C ALA A 251 -11.34 2.45 -10.51
N ILE A 252 -12.26 1.75 -9.85
CA ILE A 252 -13.66 2.18 -9.69
C ILE A 252 -13.72 3.54 -8.99
N TYR A 253 -12.97 3.70 -7.91
CA TYR A 253 -12.98 4.98 -7.19
C TYR A 253 -12.41 6.13 -8.03
N LEU A 254 -11.34 5.89 -8.79
CA LEU A 254 -10.85 6.87 -9.78
C LEU A 254 -11.90 7.21 -10.83
N HIS A 255 -12.64 6.20 -11.34
CA HIS A 255 -13.77 6.40 -12.25
C HIS A 255 -14.85 7.29 -11.62
N ILE A 256 -15.28 6.99 -10.39
CA ILE A 256 -16.28 7.79 -9.66
C ILE A 256 -15.81 9.24 -9.51
N LEU A 257 -14.57 9.46 -9.12
CA LEU A 257 -14.02 10.81 -8.98
C LEU A 257 -14.01 11.56 -10.31
N TYR A 258 -13.51 10.93 -11.38
CA TYR A 258 -13.33 11.58 -12.68
C TYR A 258 -14.64 11.75 -13.46
N HIS A 259 -15.48 10.71 -13.51
CA HIS A 259 -16.68 10.68 -14.36
C HIS A 259 -17.98 11.07 -13.67
N ARG A 260 -18.00 11.11 -12.31
CA ARG A 260 -19.19 11.47 -11.53
C ARG A 260 -18.97 12.74 -10.71
N TYR A 261 -18.11 12.70 -9.69
CA TYR A 261 -17.96 13.83 -8.76
C TYR A 261 -17.40 15.08 -9.43
N LEU A 262 -16.43 14.93 -10.32
CA LEU A 262 -15.76 16.03 -11.01
C LEU A 262 -16.16 16.17 -12.49
N ALA A 263 -17.23 15.50 -12.93
CA ALA A 263 -17.68 15.49 -14.32
C ALA A 263 -17.98 16.90 -14.88
N SER A 264 -18.42 17.82 -14.03
CA SER A 264 -18.72 19.21 -14.41
C SER A 264 -17.49 20.04 -14.79
N ILE A 265 -16.28 19.60 -14.43
CA ILE A 265 -15.02 20.21 -14.92
C ILE A 265 -14.81 19.77 -16.38
N ARG A 266 -15.03 20.65 -17.33
CA ARG A 266 -15.02 20.32 -18.76
C ARG A 266 -13.64 20.05 -19.33
N ASP A 267 -12.63 20.82 -18.90
CA ASP A 267 -11.25 20.58 -19.31
C ASP A 267 -10.74 19.29 -18.73
N ARG A 268 -10.31 18.37 -19.62
CA ARG A 268 -9.92 16.99 -19.24
C ARG A 268 -8.69 16.94 -18.37
N GLU A 269 -7.73 17.83 -18.60
CA GLU A 269 -6.47 17.85 -17.85
C GLU A 269 -6.69 18.43 -16.45
N SER A 270 -7.43 19.53 -16.34
CA SER A 270 -7.86 20.10 -15.05
C SER A 270 -8.65 19.09 -14.22
N ARG A 271 -9.58 18.37 -14.87
CA ARG A 271 -10.36 17.30 -14.23
C ARG A 271 -9.45 16.18 -13.72
N LEU A 272 -8.44 15.77 -14.50
CA LEU A 272 -7.47 14.76 -14.10
C LEU A 272 -6.69 15.20 -12.86
N TYR A 273 -6.17 16.42 -12.82
CA TYR A 273 -5.45 16.94 -11.66
C TYR A 273 -6.35 17.01 -10.42
N CYS A 274 -7.59 17.46 -10.58
CA CYS A 274 -8.58 17.46 -9.50
C CYS A 274 -8.92 16.04 -9.02
N ALA A 275 -9.05 15.06 -9.92
CA ALA A 275 -9.34 13.66 -9.56
C ALA A 275 -8.17 13.01 -8.83
N ILE A 276 -6.94 13.24 -9.27
CA ILE A 276 -5.73 12.77 -8.57
C ILE A 276 -5.67 13.37 -7.15
N ALA A 277 -5.87 14.67 -7.01
CA ALA A 277 -5.89 15.31 -5.69
C ALA A 277 -7.04 14.77 -4.82
N ALA A 278 -8.23 14.60 -5.41
CA ALA A 278 -9.42 14.10 -4.70
C ALA A 278 -9.26 12.64 -4.25
N TYR A 279 -8.48 11.82 -4.94
CA TYR A 279 -8.18 10.46 -4.51
C TYR A 279 -7.54 10.43 -3.12
N ASN A 280 -6.61 11.32 -2.86
CA ASN A 280 -5.89 11.41 -1.59
C ASN A 280 -6.70 12.16 -0.51
N THR A 281 -7.37 13.26 -0.86
CA THR A 281 -7.96 14.17 0.15
C THR A 281 -9.48 14.31 0.07
N GLY A 282 -10.12 13.72 -0.95
CA GLY A 282 -11.55 13.85 -1.22
C GLY A 282 -11.90 15.08 -2.05
N ALA A 283 -12.98 14.96 -2.85
CA ALA A 283 -13.44 16.02 -3.76
C ALA A 283 -13.84 17.32 -3.04
N GLY A 284 -14.33 17.24 -1.80
CA GLY A 284 -14.68 18.41 -1.00
C GLY A 284 -13.48 19.30 -0.66
N ASN A 285 -12.31 18.71 -0.36
CA ASN A 285 -11.09 19.49 -0.11
C ASN A 285 -10.54 20.11 -1.42
N VAL A 286 -10.68 19.42 -2.54
CA VAL A 286 -10.38 20.00 -3.86
C VAL A 286 -11.28 21.21 -4.14
N ALA A 287 -12.59 21.08 -3.88
CA ALA A 287 -13.53 22.19 -4.06
C ALA A 287 -13.16 23.40 -3.18
N ARG A 288 -12.73 23.15 -1.95
CA ARG A 288 -12.36 24.23 -1.00
C ARG A 288 -11.21 25.09 -1.52
N VAL A 289 -10.27 24.54 -2.29
CA VAL A 289 -9.16 25.30 -2.90
C VAL A 289 -9.69 26.42 -3.81
N PHE A 290 -10.76 26.18 -4.53
CA PHE A 290 -11.28 27.12 -5.54
C PHE A 290 -12.41 28.02 -5.03
N THR A 291 -13.13 27.58 -3.97
CA THR A 291 -14.37 28.22 -3.52
C THR A 291 -14.40 28.55 -2.04
N GLY A 292 -13.42 28.11 -1.27
CA GLY A 292 -13.43 28.23 0.20
C GLY A 292 -14.39 27.27 0.94
N ASN A 293 -15.20 26.47 0.18
CA ASN A 293 -16.15 25.50 0.74
C ASN A 293 -16.10 24.16 -0.02
N THR A 294 -16.90 23.17 0.40
CA THR A 294 -16.87 21.81 -0.16
C THR A 294 -17.81 21.58 -1.36
N ASN A 295 -18.34 22.64 -1.96
CA ASN A 295 -19.25 22.56 -3.09
C ASN A 295 -18.49 22.27 -4.39
N VAL A 296 -18.54 21.03 -4.85
CA VAL A 296 -17.85 20.56 -6.06
C VAL A 296 -18.39 21.22 -7.34
N SER A 297 -19.71 21.48 -7.41
CA SER A 297 -20.30 22.16 -8.58
C SER A 297 -19.79 23.60 -8.71
N ALA A 298 -19.75 24.34 -7.60
CA ALA A 298 -19.17 25.69 -7.59
C ALA A 298 -17.67 25.69 -7.92
N ALA A 299 -16.94 24.65 -7.50
CA ALA A 299 -15.54 24.50 -7.88
C ALA A 299 -15.36 24.29 -9.38
N ALA A 300 -16.23 23.51 -10.02
CA ALA A 300 -16.20 23.30 -11.47
C ALA A 300 -16.41 24.62 -12.24
N GLU A 301 -17.32 25.49 -11.77
CA GLU A 301 -17.52 26.82 -12.32
C GLU A 301 -16.28 27.71 -12.12
N ALA A 302 -15.68 27.68 -10.92
CA ALA A 302 -14.48 28.45 -10.60
C ALA A 302 -13.23 28.00 -11.39
N VAL A 303 -13.18 26.74 -11.80
CA VAL A 303 -12.11 26.16 -12.65
C VAL A 303 -12.36 26.44 -14.14
N ALA A 304 -13.62 26.67 -14.55
CA ALA A 304 -13.97 26.87 -15.94
C ALA A 304 -13.20 28.03 -16.57
N GLY A 305 -12.59 27.77 -17.73
CA GLY A 305 -11.80 28.76 -18.48
C GLY A 305 -10.39 29.01 -17.95
N ARG A 306 -9.97 28.38 -16.82
CA ARG A 306 -8.58 28.45 -16.38
C ARG A 306 -7.70 27.47 -17.16
N PRO A 307 -6.47 27.86 -17.54
CA PRO A 307 -5.49 26.91 -18.04
C PRO A 307 -5.22 25.78 -17.04
N ALA A 308 -5.06 24.55 -17.53
CA ALA A 308 -4.81 23.38 -16.65
C ALA A 308 -3.59 23.55 -15.74
N GLY A 309 -2.54 24.26 -16.22
CA GLY A 309 -1.37 24.58 -15.40
C GLY A 309 -1.70 25.47 -14.20
N GLU A 310 -2.60 26.42 -14.31
CA GLU A 310 -3.05 27.26 -13.18
C GLU A 310 -3.87 26.45 -12.18
N VAL A 311 -4.73 25.54 -12.66
CA VAL A 311 -5.47 24.61 -11.81
C VAL A 311 -4.52 23.70 -11.03
N TYR A 312 -3.49 23.17 -11.68
CA TYR A 312 -2.45 22.37 -11.06
C TYR A 312 -1.73 23.15 -9.95
N HIS A 313 -1.25 24.37 -10.24
CA HIS A 313 -0.56 25.19 -9.24
C HIS A 313 -1.46 25.56 -8.06
N ALA A 314 -2.72 25.93 -8.32
CA ALA A 314 -3.68 26.21 -7.26
C ALA A 314 -3.89 25.01 -6.32
N LEU A 315 -3.95 23.80 -6.85
CA LEU A 315 -4.05 22.57 -6.05
C LEU A 315 -2.78 22.33 -5.21
N VAL A 316 -1.59 22.45 -5.83
CA VAL A 316 -0.32 22.21 -5.13
C VAL A 316 -0.09 23.22 -4.00
N GLU A 317 -0.54 24.46 -4.15
CA GLU A 317 -0.36 25.52 -3.15
C GLU A 317 -1.50 25.55 -2.13
N GLY A 318 -2.74 25.32 -2.58
CA GLY A 318 -3.96 25.58 -1.79
C GLY A 318 -4.49 24.37 -1.01
N LEU A 319 -4.04 23.15 -1.27
CA LEU A 319 -4.52 21.98 -0.53
C LEU A 319 -4.08 22.03 0.95
N PRO A 320 -4.97 21.63 1.90
CA PRO A 320 -4.76 21.89 3.32
C PRO A 320 -3.58 21.10 3.93
N HIS A 321 -3.27 19.91 3.41
CA HIS A 321 -2.26 19.03 3.97
C HIS A 321 -0.99 18.99 3.10
N ALA A 322 0.18 19.10 3.73
CA ALA A 322 1.48 19.02 3.04
C ALA A 322 1.61 17.73 2.22
N GLU A 323 1.17 16.60 2.78
CA GLU A 323 1.16 15.30 2.09
C GLU A 323 0.40 15.37 0.76
N THR A 324 -0.80 15.99 0.75
CA THR A 324 -1.62 16.11 -0.47
C THR A 324 -1.00 17.06 -1.49
N ARG A 325 -0.36 18.12 -1.03
CA ARG A 325 0.38 19.04 -1.93
C ARG A 325 1.54 18.35 -2.65
N GLU A 326 2.19 17.38 -2.00
CA GLU A 326 3.25 16.56 -2.60
C GLU A 326 2.71 15.38 -3.39
N TYR A 327 1.50 14.91 -3.08
CA TYR A 327 0.88 13.75 -3.72
C TYR A 327 0.63 13.98 -5.21
N LEU A 328 -0.05 15.09 -5.56
CA LEU A 328 -0.36 15.42 -6.95
C LEU A 328 0.89 15.47 -7.85
N PRO A 329 1.99 16.19 -7.50
CA PRO A 329 3.22 16.16 -8.27
C PRO A 329 3.84 14.77 -8.43
N ARG A 330 3.79 13.94 -7.37
CA ARG A 330 4.32 12.57 -7.42
C ARG A 330 3.55 11.70 -8.38
N VAL A 331 2.21 11.73 -8.32
CA VAL A 331 1.36 10.95 -9.25
C VAL A 331 1.55 11.42 -10.68
N VAL A 332 1.56 12.73 -10.95
CA VAL A 332 1.73 13.28 -12.30
C VAL A 332 3.08 12.89 -12.91
N ARG A 333 4.15 12.92 -12.13
CA ARG A 333 5.49 12.48 -12.59
C ARG A 333 5.49 10.98 -12.95
N ARG A 334 4.90 10.13 -12.09
CA ARG A 334 4.79 8.68 -12.32
C ARG A 334 3.88 8.35 -13.49
N LEU A 335 2.77 9.08 -13.63
CA LEU A 335 1.86 8.96 -14.77
C LEU A 335 2.60 9.18 -16.10
N LYS A 336 3.45 10.22 -16.18
CA LYS A 336 4.28 10.47 -17.37
C LYS A 336 5.27 9.32 -17.62
N ALA A 337 5.91 8.80 -16.58
CA ALA A 337 6.83 7.68 -16.70
C ALA A 337 6.14 6.41 -17.24
N TYR A 338 4.96 6.05 -16.67
CA TYR A 338 4.19 4.87 -17.13
C TYR A 338 3.52 5.03 -18.51
N ARG A 339 3.33 6.24 -19.00
CA ARG A 339 2.88 6.46 -20.40
C ARG A 339 3.96 6.21 -21.43
N ASN A 340 5.23 6.35 -21.04
CA ASN A 340 6.38 6.24 -21.92
C ASN A 340 7.08 4.88 -21.81
N SER A 341 6.66 4.00 -20.92
CA SER A 341 7.12 2.62 -20.74
C SER A 341 6.12 1.63 -21.36
#